data_343a9bedd861e5574003633ac944b4e2
#
_entry.id   343a9bedd861e5574003633ac944b4e2
#
_cell.length_a   1.000
_cell.length_b   1.000
_cell.length_c   1.000
_cell.angle_alpha   90.00
_cell.angle_beta   90.00
_cell.angle_gamma   90.00
#
_symmetry.space_group_name_H-M   'P 1'
#
loop_
_entity.id
_entity.type
_entity.pdbx_description
1 polymer ?
#
loop_
_entity_poly.entity_id
_entity_poly.type
_entity_poly.pdbx_seq_one_letter_code
_entity_poly.pdbx_strand_id
1 'polypeptide(L)'
;MKNKWCVNVVFLFFLGICVCACTQDSNSSNNSRWSEEKIQEWYDNQPWLVGCNYIPATAINQIEMWSAVTFDSEQIDKELSWAHELGFNTLRVFLSSVVWQNDATGMKKRVDEFLNICRKYSIRPMFVFFDDCWNPESAYGKQPEPKPGVHNSGWVQDPSCSLRKDTLTLYPFLQEYVKDIVRTYANDDRILMWDLYNEPGNSKHEETSLSLLTNVFRWVRDCKPSQPITAGVWDYNSPRKNVLNAFVLNHSDIISYHNYDNEERHGECIKFLKMLNRPLICTEYMARRNDSRFCNVLPLMKKEKVGAINWGFVAGKTNTIFAWDEVIPSGEEPELWFHDI
;
A
#
# COMPACT_ATOMS: atom_id res chain seq x y z
N MET A 1 5.98 41.86 -80.78
CA MET A 1 5.54 42.78 -79.71
C MET A 1 4.05 42.54 -79.49
N LYS A 2 3.67 41.75 -78.54
CA LYS A 2 2.27 41.69 -78.03
C LYS A 2 2.35 41.23 -76.55
N ASN A 3 2.08 42.19 -75.67
CA ASN A 3 1.93 41.95 -74.23
C ASN A 3 0.67 41.13 -73.94
N LYS A 4 0.80 40.02 -73.18
CA LYS A 4 -0.32 39.36 -72.58
C LYS A 4 -0.28 39.58 -71.08
N TRP A 5 -1.30 40.26 -70.58
CA TRP A 5 -1.56 40.40 -69.14
C TRP A 5 -2.20 39.11 -68.61
N CYS A 6 -1.58 38.51 -67.60
CA CYS A 6 -2.23 37.43 -66.83
C CYS A 6 -2.85 38.06 -65.59
N VAL A 7 -4.15 37.95 -65.49
CA VAL A 7 -4.91 38.30 -64.29
C VAL A 7 -4.87 37.12 -63.31
N ASN A 8 -4.20 37.32 -62.19
CA ASN A 8 -4.23 36.35 -61.07
C ASN A 8 -5.50 36.59 -60.25
N VAL A 9 -6.42 35.59 -60.25
CA VAL A 9 -7.57 35.53 -59.39
C VAL A 9 -7.10 34.81 -58.10
N VAL A 10 -7.02 35.57 -56.99
CA VAL A 10 -6.78 35.03 -55.65
C VAL A 10 -8.11 34.56 -55.08
N PHE A 11 -8.26 33.24 -54.93
CA PHE A 11 -9.33 32.66 -54.16
C PHE A 11 -8.96 32.67 -52.69
N LEU A 12 -9.60 33.54 -51.90
CA LEU A 12 -9.58 33.50 -50.45
C LEU A 12 -10.51 32.40 -49.93
N PHE A 13 -9.92 31.29 -49.49
CA PHE A 13 -10.64 30.28 -48.71
C PHE A 13 -10.78 30.80 -47.26
N PHE A 14 -11.98 31.16 -46.85
CA PHE A 14 -12.31 31.30 -45.42
C PHE A 14 -12.45 29.92 -44.82
N LEU A 15 -11.42 29.48 -44.08
CA LEU A 15 -11.56 28.34 -43.17
C LEU A 15 -12.31 28.83 -41.92
N GLY A 16 -13.59 28.50 -41.83
CA GLY A 16 -14.35 28.62 -40.62
C GLY A 16 -13.83 27.64 -39.57
N ILE A 17 -13.07 28.14 -38.61
CA ILE A 17 -12.71 27.36 -37.39
C ILE A 17 -13.95 27.27 -36.54
N CYS A 18 -14.68 26.14 -36.62
CA CYS A 18 -15.65 25.78 -35.59
C CYS A 18 -14.89 25.47 -34.29
N VAL A 19 -14.83 26.44 -33.43
CA VAL A 19 -14.42 26.18 -32.03
C VAL A 19 -15.58 25.47 -31.35
N CYS A 20 -15.54 24.11 -31.39
CA CYS A 20 -16.34 23.34 -30.46
C CYS A 20 -15.81 23.60 -29.06
N ALA A 21 -16.47 24.52 -28.34
CA ALA A 21 -16.31 24.60 -26.90
C ALA A 21 -16.84 23.30 -26.31
N CYS A 22 -15.93 22.32 -26.04
CA CYS A 22 -16.23 21.25 -25.13
C CYS A 22 -16.43 21.90 -23.76
N THR A 23 -17.67 22.05 -23.36
CA THR A 23 -18.01 22.25 -21.95
C THR A 23 -17.55 21.01 -21.22
N GLN A 24 -16.41 21.12 -20.54
CA GLN A 24 -16.03 20.14 -19.55
C GLN A 24 -17.12 20.16 -18.49
N ASP A 25 -17.81 19.04 -18.35
CA ASP A 25 -18.73 18.80 -17.26
C ASP A 25 -18.00 19.03 -15.94
N SER A 26 -18.39 20.10 -15.24
CA SER A 26 -17.86 20.49 -13.93
C SER A 26 -18.22 19.52 -12.80
N ASN A 27 -18.73 18.34 -13.11
CA ASN A 27 -19.07 17.27 -12.15
C ASN A 27 -17.97 16.21 -11.94
N SER A 28 -16.80 16.32 -12.60
CA SER A 28 -15.70 15.36 -12.40
C SER A 28 -14.75 15.72 -11.23
N SER A 29 -14.94 16.86 -10.56
CA SER A 29 -13.97 17.39 -9.59
C SER A 29 -13.94 16.68 -8.21
N ASN A 30 -14.88 15.78 -7.92
CA ASN A 30 -14.97 15.15 -6.60
C ASN A 30 -14.34 13.76 -6.49
N ASN A 31 -13.76 13.21 -7.57
CA ASN A 31 -13.19 11.86 -7.60
C ASN A 31 -11.70 11.84 -8.00
N SER A 32 -11.04 12.99 -7.90
CA SER A 32 -9.66 13.18 -8.30
C SER A 32 -8.68 12.94 -7.14
N ARG A 33 -7.42 12.70 -7.48
CA ARG A 33 -6.26 12.76 -6.57
C ARG A 33 -6.27 14.10 -5.80
N TRP A 34 -5.91 14.09 -4.52
CA TRP A 34 -5.76 15.32 -3.75
C TRP A 34 -4.74 16.25 -4.40
N SER A 35 -4.98 17.58 -4.32
CA SER A 35 -3.98 18.55 -4.77
C SER A 35 -2.69 18.44 -3.96
N GLU A 36 -1.60 18.97 -4.48
CA GLU A 36 -0.30 18.97 -3.78
C GLU A 36 -0.40 19.76 -2.47
N GLU A 37 -1.10 20.88 -2.47
CA GLU A 37 -1.31 21.72 -1.30
C GLU A 37 -2.10 20.95 -0.22
N LYS A 38 -3.20 20.30 -0.60
CA LYS A 38 -4.04 19.56 0.34
C LYS A 38 -3.28 18.42 1.01
N ILE A 39 -2.52 17.64 0.25
CA ILE A 39 -1.78 16.52 0.84
C ILE A 39 -0.58 17.00 1.65
N GLN A 40 0.06 18.10 1.26
CA GLN A 40 1.14 18.68 2.03
C GLN A 40 0.63 19.22 3.36
N GLU A 41 -0.47 19.99 3.37
CA GLU A 41 -1.12 20.46 4.59
C GLU A 41 -1.52 19.31 5.51
N TRP A 42 -2.10 18.24 4.95
CA TRP A 42 -2.45 17.05 5.72
C TRP A 42 -1.23 16.42 6.36
N TYR A 43 -0.11 16.29 5.61
CA TYR A 43 1.11 15.68 6.09
C TYR A 43 1.81 16.53 7.15
N ASP A 44 1.87 17.84 6.96
CA ASP A 44 2.50 18.78 7.89
C ASP A 44 1.76 18.84 9.25
N ASN A 45 0.47 18.50 9.27
CA ASN A 45 -0.33 18.36 10.47
C ASN A 45 -0.15 17.01 11.20
N GLN A 46 0.63 16.06 10.62
CA GLN A 46 0.97 14.82 11.31
C GLN A 46 2.26 14.98 12.13
N PRO A 47 2.41 14.25 13.25
CA PRO A 47 3.74 14.03 13.80
C PRO A 47 4.61 13.30 12.76
N TRP A 48 5.93 13.29 12.95
CA TRP A 48 6.74 12.42 12.11
C TRP A 48 6.27 10.97 12.25
N LEU A 49 5.77 10.41 11.13
CA LEU A 49 5.19 9.08 11.09
C LEU A 49 6.29 8.04 11.23
N VAL A 50 6.20 7.21 12.25
CA VAL A 50 7.14 6.12 12.52
C VAL A 50 6.38 4.92 13.06
N GLY A 51 6.70 3.73 12.54
CA GLY A 51 6.02 2.50 12.93
C GLY A 51 6.51 1.28 12.19
N CYS A 52 5.70 0.25 12.14
CA CYS A 52 6.03 -1.02 11.52
C CYS A 52 4.87 -1.62 10.70
N ASN A 53 5.19 -2.55 9.81
CA ASN A 53 4.20 -3.50 9.30
C ASN A 53 3.86 -4.46 10.45
N TYR A 54 2.59 -4.57 10.76
CA TYR A 54 2.13 -5.27 11.95
C TYR A 54 1.21 -6.44 11.64
N ILE A 55 1.53 -7.55 12.23
CA ILE A 55 0.69 -8.73 12.41
C ILE A 55 1.03 -9.32 13.78
N PRO A 56 0.05 -9.76 14.60
CA PRO A 56 0.37 -10.30 15.92
C PRO A 56 1.20 -11.59 15.82
N ALA A 57 2.07 -11.83 16.79
CA ALA A 57 2.92 -13.01 16.84
C ALA A 57 2.15 -14.34 16.72
N THR A 58 0.88 -14.33 17.10
CA THR A 58 -0.04 -15.49 17.06
C THR A 58 -0.64 -15.77 15.68
N ALA A 59 -0.45 -14.88 14.70
CA ALA A 59 -1.00 -15.04 13.35
C ALA A 59 0.09 -15.24 12.29
N ILE A 60 -0.10 -16.21 11.38
CA ILE A 60 0.83 -16.49 10.28
C ILE A 60 0.56 -15.64 9.03
N ASN A 61 -0.66 -15.12 8.91
CA ASN A 61 -1.10 -14.28 7.81
C ASN A 61 -2.34 -13.45 8.18
N GLN A 62 -2.76 -12.59 7.28
CA GLN A 62 -3.91 -11.71 7.46
C GLN A 62 -5.24 -12.47 7.65
N ILE A 63 -5.36 -13.72 7.17
CA ILE A 63 -6.57 -14.53 7.40
C ILE A 63 -6.63 -14.95 8.88
N GLU A 64 -5.52 -15.46 9.42
CA GLU A 64 -5.45 -15.88 10.83
C GLU A 64 -5.63 -14.68 11.77
N MET A 65 -5.05 -13.51 11.42
CA MET A 65 -5.22 -12.28 12.19
C MET A 65 -6.69 -11.86 12.31
N TRP A 66 -7.47 -11.98 11.23
CA TRP A 66 -8.83 -11.44 11.21
C TRP A 66 -9.95 -12.47 11.39
N SER A 67 -9.66 -13.77 11.45
CA SER A 67 -10.68 -14.81 11.63
C SER A 67 -11.22 -14.84 13.06
N ALA A 68 -12.52 -15.13 13.22
CA ALA A 68 -13.22 -15.10 14.51
C ALA A 68 -12.62 -16.05 15.57
N VAL A 69 -12.05 -17.17 15.12
CA VAL A 69 -11.49 -18.20 16.02
C VAL A 69 -10.04 -17.96 16.42
N THR A 70 -9.35 -17.04 15.75
CA THR A 70 -7.92 -16.79 15.94
C THR A 70 -7.56 -15.34 16.22
N PHE A 71 -8.54 -14.43 16.14
CA PHE A 71 -8.35 -13.03 16.52
C PHE A 71 -8.00 -12.92 18.01
N ASP A 72 -6.84 -12.38 18.30
CA ASP A 72 -6.23 -12.35 19.63
C ASP A 72 -6.04 -10.90 20.10
N SER A 73 -7.11 -10.32 20.65
CA SER A 73 -7.08 -8.93 21.12
C SER A 73 -6.16 -8.71 22.33
N GLU A 74 -5.94 -9.75 23.15
CA GLU A 74 -5.04 -9.66 24.30
C GLU A 74 -3.56 -9.55 23.83
N GLN A 75 -3.18 -10.40 22.86
CA GLN A 75 -1.85 -10.34 22.28
C GLN A 75 -1.64 -9.02 21.53
N ILE A 76 -2.63 -8.57 20.76
CA ILE A 76 -2.59 -7.26 20.07
C ILE A 76 -2.41 -6.13 21.07
N ASP A 77 -3.17 -6.09 22.16
CA ASP A 77 -3.05 -5.05 23.18
C ASP A 77 -1.65 -5.01 23.80
N LYS A 78 -1.09 -6.17 24.11
CA LYS A 78 0.27 -6.31 24.65
C LYS A 78 1.34 -5.79 23.68
N GLU A 79 1.26 -6.21 22.40
CA GLU A 79 2.25 -5.84 21.37
C GLU A 79 2.16 -4.35 21.02
N LEU A 80 0.95 -3.79 20.98
CA LEU A 80 0.79 -2.36 20.73
C LEU A 80 1.26 -1.50 21.92
N SER A 81 1.27 -2.05 23.15
CA SER A 81 1.92 -1.37 24.26
C SER A 81 3.42 -1.24 24.02
N TRP A 82 4.09 -2.28 23.52
CA TRP A 82 5.50 -2.22 23.15
C TRP A 82 5.77 -1.25 22.00
N ALA A 83 4.90 -1.26 20.97
CA ALA A 83 4.99 -0.30 19.87
C ALA A 83 4.92 1.16 20.39
N HIS A 84 4.02 1.44 21.31
CA HIS A 84 3.90 2.75 21.97
C HIS A 84 5.16 3.12 22.77
N GLU A 85 5.72 2.19 23.53
CA GLU A 85 6.95 2.40 24.31
C GLU A 85 8.16 2.72 23.40
N LEU A 86 8.21 2.15 22.20
CA LEU A 86 9.20 2.47 21.17
C LEU A 86 8.94 3.82 20.47
N GLY A 87 7.81 4.46 20.74
CA GLY A 87 7.42 5.73 20.14
C GLY A 87 6.75 5.59 18.76
N PHE A 88 6.27 4.40 18.40
CA PHE A 88 5.49 4.21 17.17
C PHE A 88 4.13 4.93 17.27
N ASN A 89 3.74 5.59 16.20
CA ASN A 89 2.47 6.32 16.09
C ASN A 89 1.62 5.88 14.90
N THR A 90 2.14 4.94 14.10
CA THR A 90 1.40 4.32 12.99
C THR A 90 1.77 2.85 12.85
N LEU A 91 0.88 2.08 12.20
CA LEU A 91 1.10 0.69 11.80
C LEU A 91 0.60 0.51 10.38
N ARG A 92 1.22 -0.39 9.62
CA ARG A 92 0.70 -0.85 8.34
C ARG A 92 0.17 -2.27 8.51
N VAL A 93 -1.13 -2.46 8.22
CA VAL A 93 -1.87 -3.68 8.59
C VAL A 93 -2.68 -4.19 7.41
N PHE A 94 -2.52 -5.46 7.08
CA PHE A 94 -3.17 -6.08 5.94
C PHE A 94 -4.57 -6.58 6.31
N LEU A 95 -5.57 -6.19 5.52
CA LEU A 95 -6.94 -6.74 5.59
C LEU A 95 -7.04 -8.06 4.80
N SER A 96 -8.18 -8.72 4.84
CA SER A 96 -8.41 -9.96 4.10
C SER A 96 -9.78 -10.00 3.43
N SER A 97 -9.80 -10.04 2.10
CA SER A 97 -11.03 -10.23 1.33
C SER A 97 -11.68 -11.59 1.60
N VAL A 98 -10.86 -12.59 1.88
CA VAL A 98 -11.29 -13.96 2.21
C VAL A 98 -12.06 -14.02 3.53
N VAL A 99 -11.56 -13.32 4.58
CA VAL A 99 -12.27 -13.24 5.86
C VAL A 99 -13.55 -12.41 5.71
N TRP A 100 -13.48 -11.29 5.00
CA TRP A 100 -14.66 -10.47 4.75
C TRP A 100 -15.76 -11.25 4.02
N GLN A 101 -15.40 -12.04 3.00
CA GLN A 101 -16.35 -12.86 2.26
C GLN A 101 -17.13 -13.84 3.16
N ASN A 102 -16.46 -14.39 4.17
CA ASN A 102 -17.04 -15.40 5.05
C ASN A 102 -17.73 -14.81 6.29
N ASP A 103 -17.26 -13.64 6.76
CA ASP A 103 -17.78 -13.00 7.99
C ASP A 103 -17.56 -11.47 7.95
N ALA A 104 -18.18 -10.78 7.00
CA ALA A 104 -18.05 -9.32 6.84
C ALA A 104 -18.41 -8.54 8.11
N THR A 105 -19.50 -8.92 8.77
CA THR A 105 -19.95 -8.24 9.99
C THR A 105 -19.00 -8.47 11.16
N GLY A 106 -18.55 -9.71 11.36
CA GLY A 106 -17.62 -10.05 12.43
C GLY A 106 -16.23 -9.46 12.17
N MET A 107 -15.75 -9.48 10.93
CA MET A 107 -14.47 -8.83 10.59
C MET A 107 -14.49 -7.32 10.91
N LYS A 108 -15.56 -6.61 10.56
CA LYS A 108 -15.68 -5.17 10.90
C LYS A 108 -15.70 -4.93 12.42
N LYS A 109 -16.32 -5.82 13.21
CA LYS A 109 -16.25 -5.72 14.68
C LYS A 109 -14.82 -5.90 15.22
N ARG A 110 -14.05 -6.84 14.66
CA ARG A 110 -12.65 -7.06 15.04
C ARG A 110 -11.75 -5.91 14.59
N VAL A 111 -12.00 -5.35 13.41
CA VAL A 111 -11.32 -4.11 12.96
C VAL A 111 -11.62 -2.95 13.90
N ASP A 112 -12.87 -2.78 14.36
CA ASP A 112 -13.25 -1.75 15.33
C ASP A 112 -12.58 -1.96 16.69
N GLU A 113 -12.50 -3.19 17.17
CA GLU A 113 -11.78 -3.55 18.40
C GLU A 113 -10.28 -3.24 18.26
N PHE A 114 -9.65 -3.63 17.15
CA PHE A 114 -8.26 -3.30 16.84
C PHE A 114 -8.03 -1.78 16.81
N LEU A 115 -8.91 -1.01 16.17
CA LEU A 115 -8.83 0.45 16.15
C LEU A 115 -8.96 1.08 17.55
N ASN A 116 -9.75 0.48 18.44
CA ASN A 116 -9.86 0.94 19.82
C ASN A 116 -8.59 0.66 20.61
N ILE A 117 -7.93 -0.49 20.38
CA ILE A 117 -6.61 -0.78 20.97
C ILE A 117 -5.56 0.21 20.41
N CYS A 118 -5.54 0.45 19.11
CA CYS A 118 -4.64 1.44 18.51
C CYS A 118 -4.82 2.85 19.15
N ARG A 119 -6.06 3.29 19.31
CA ARG A 119 -6.40 4.58 19.93
C ARG A 119 -5.89 4.68 21.39
N LYS A 120 -5.99 3.59 22.15
CA LYS A 120 -5.47 3.50 23.53
C LYS A 120 -3.99 3.86 23.58
N TYR A 121 -3.22 3.50 22.56
CA TYR A 121 -1.78 3.73 22.47
C TYR A 121 -1.39 4.90 21.56
N SER A 122 -2.35 5.73 21.15
CA SER A 122 -2.11 6.88 20.26
C SER A 122 -1.52 6.46 18.90
N ILE A 123 -1.86 5.29 18.42
CA ILE A 123 -1.44 4.74 17.13
C ILE A 123 -2.59 4.87 16.14
N ARG A 124 -2.29 5.29 14.91
CA ARG A 124 -3.26 5.37 13.80
C ARG A 124 -2.78 4.46 12.66
N PRO A 125 -3.43 3.31 12.42
CA PRO A 125 -3.01 2.40 11.39
C PRO A 125 -3.34 2.90 9.98
N MET A 126 -2.55 2.45 8.99
CA MET A 126 -2.91 2.38 7.59
C MET A 126 -3.27 0.95 7.21
N PHE A 127 -4.39 0.76 6.52
CA PHE A 127 -4.83 -0.57 6.11
C PHE A 127 -4.48 -0.85 4.65
N VAL A 128 -3.99 -2.08 4.40
CA VAL A 128 -3.66 -2.61 3.07
C VAL A 128 -4.79 -3.52 2.60
N PHE A 129 -5.30 -3.31 1.36
CA PHE A 129 -6.38 -4.13 0.81
C PHE A 129 -5.90 -5.38 0.09
N PHE A 130 -4.97 -5.24 -0.85
CA PHE A 130 -4.52 -6.32 -1.75
C PHE A 130 -3.02 -6.54 -1.68
N ASP A 131 -2.60 -7.76 -2.04
CA ASP A 131 -1.20 -8.18 -1.92
C ASP A 131 -0.83 -9.20 -3.01
N ASP A 132 0.31 -8.99 -3.69
CA ASP A 132 0.84 -9.91 -4.69
C ASP A 132 1.98 -10.80 -4.15
N CYS A 133 2.26 -10.76 -2.84
CA CYS A 133 3.43 -11.40 -2.27
C CYS A 133 3.17 -12.82 -1.74
N TRP A 134 4.18 -13.67 -1.86
CA TRP A 134 4.32 -15.01 -1.29
C TRP A 134 3.37 -16.05 -1.87
N ASN A 135 2.68 -16.84 -1.02
CA ASN A 135 1.89 -17.98 -1.49
C ASN A 135 0.71 -17.53 -2.36
N PRO A 136 0.51 -18.14 -3.52
CA PRO A 136 -0.44 -17.63 -4.53
C PRO A 136 -1.91 -17.84 -4.16
N GLU A 137 -2.20 -18.79 -3.27
CA GLU A 137 -3.57 -19.16 -2.93
C GLU A 137 -3.89 -18.86 -1.47
N SER A 138 -5.03 -18.23 -1.26
CA SER A 138 -5.61 -17.93 0.05
C SER A 138 -6.95 -18.65 0.22
N ALA A 139 -7.18 -19.23 1.41
CA ALA A 139 -8.40 -19.96 1.72
C ALA A 139 -8.83 -19.67 3.16
N TYR A 140 -10.15 -19.52 3.36
CA TYR A 140 -10.72 -19.38 4.70
C TYR A 140 -10.56 -20.65 5.51
N GLY A 141 -10.43 -20.52 6.85
CA GLY A 141 -10.31 -21.63 7.79
C GLY A 141 -8.93 -21.72 8.43
N LYS A 142 -8.60 -22.92 8.92
CA LYS A 142 -7.32 -23.16 9.61
C LYS A 142 -6.15 -22.88 8.67
N GLN A 143 -5.24 -22.01 9.10
CA GLN A 143 -4.03 -21.71 8.37
C GLN A 143 -2.93 -22.74 8.65
N PRO A 144 -1.91 -22.85 7.77
CA PRO A 144 -0.81 -23.81 7.99
C PRO A 144 0.03 -23.40 9.19
N GLU A 145 0.74 -24.38 9.76
CA GLU A 145 1.77 -24.07 10.74
C GLU A 145 2.99 -23.44 10.04
N PRO A 146 3.73 -22.54 10.72
CA PRO A 146 4.93 -21.95 10.16
C PRO A 146 6.00 -23.03 9.87
N LYS A 147 6.67 -22.92 8.72
CA LYS A 147 7.83 -23.78 8.41
C LYS A 147 9.04 -23.24 9.15
N PRO A 148 9.73 -24.07 9.94
CA PRO A 148 10.92 -23.63 10.67
C PRO A 148 11.96 -22.98 9.74
N GLY A 149 12.51 -21.84 10.14
CA GLY A 149 13.56 -21.14 9.40
C GLY A 149 13.16 -20.56 8.05
N VAL A 150 11.87 -20.48 7.75
CA VAL A 150 11.35 -19.95 6.47
C VAL A 150 10.56 -18.68 6.70
N HIS A 151 11.08 -17.58 6.18
CA HIS A 151 10.41 -16.28 6.18
C HIS A 151 9.05 -16.33 5.49
N ASN A 152 8.02 -15.79 6.12
CA ASN A 152 6.64 -15.68 5.59
C ASN A 152 6.09 -16.97 4.97
N SER A 153 6.44 -18.13 5.53
CA SER A 153 6.09 -19.43 4.95
C SER A 153 4.60 -19.66 4.75
N GLY A 154 3.74 -18.99 5.51
CA GLY A 154 2.28 -19.07 5.42
C GLY A 154 1.60 -17.77 5.00
N TRP A 155 2.36 -16.72 4.65
CA TRP A 155 1.79 -15.48 4.11
C TRP A 155 1.15 -15.74 2.74
N VAL A 156 0.01 -15.13 2.45
CA VAL A 156 -0.78 -15.43 1.24
C VAL A 156 -1.14 -14.17 0.49
N GLN A 157 -1.26 -14.30 -0.84
CA GLN A 157 -1.74 -13.25 -1.72
C GLN A 157 -3.24 -12.96 -1.48
N ASP A 158 -3.66 -11.74 -1.75
CA ASP A 158 -5.05 -11.32 -1.78
C ASP A 158 -5.27 -10.36 -2.98
N PRO A 159 -6.11 -10.72 -3.96
CA PRO A 159 -6.85 -11.97 -4.10
C PRO A 159 -5.97 -13.14 -4.55
N SER A 160 -6.44 -14.38 -4.30
CA SER A 160 -5.81 -15.60 -4.79
C SER A 160 -5.50 -15.53 -6.29
N CYS A 161 -4.34 -16.07 -6.67
CA CYS A 161 -3.87 -16.11 -8.06
C CYS A 161 -4.86 -16.81 -8.99
N SER A 162 -5.43 -17.95 -8.56
CA SER A 162 -6.41 -18.73 -9.34
C SER A 162 -7.65 -17.93 -9.72
N LEU A 163 -8.08 -16.99 -8.88
CA LEU A 163 -9.28 -16.17 -9.11
C LEU A 163 -9.06 -15.05 -10.13
N ARG A 164 -7.82 -14.61 -10.34
CA ARG A 164 -7.48 -13.44 -11.18
C ARG A 164 -7.85 -13.59 -12.66
N LYS A 165 -8.04 -14.84 -13.13
CA LYS A 165 -8.39 -15.13 -14.52
C LYS A 165 -9.86 -14.82 -14.85
N ASP A 166 -10.73 -14.86 -13.84
CA ASP A 166 -12.17 -14.55 -13.98
C ASP A 166 -12.51 -13.19 -13.37
N THR A 167 -12.12 -12.14 -14.04
CA THR A 167 -12.38 -10.77 -13.57
C THR A 167 -13.87 -10.42 -13.54
N LEU A 168 -14.71 -11.09 -14.34
CA LEU A 168 -16.15 -10.84 -14.38
C LEU A 168 -16.83 -11.25 -13.06
N THR A 169 -16.38 -12.33 -12.45
CA THR A 169 -16.86 -12.79 -11.14
C THR A 169 -16.10 -12.11 -10.00
N LEU A 170 -14.77 -11.99 -10.13
CA LEU A 170 -13.92 -11.49 -9.07
C LEU A 170 -14.15 -10.00 -8.75
N TYR A 171 -14.22 -9.14 -9.76
CA TYR A 171 -14.23 -7.69 -9.53
C TYR A 171 -15.52 -7.18 -8.86
N PRO A 172 -16.73 -7.68 -9.16
CA PRO A 172 -17.92 -7.31 -8.40
C PRO A 172 -17.79 -7.62 -6.91
N PHE A 173 -17.24 -8.80 -6.57
CA PHE A 173 -16.96 -9.20 -5.19
C PHE A 173 -15.94 -8.30 -4.51
N LEU A 174 -14.78 -8.06 -5.14
CA LEU A 174 -13.74 -7.19 -4.56
C LEU A 174 -14.21 -5.74 -4.44
N GLN A 175 -15.02 -5.26 -5.37
CA GLN A 175 -15.62 -3.93 -5.28
C GLN A 175 -16.55 -3.80 -4.08
N GLU A 176 -17.36 -4.82 -3.81
CA GLU A 176 -18.25 -4.83 -2.64
C GLU A 176 -17.44 -4.83 -1.35
N TYR A 177 -16.44 -5.69 -1.23
CA TYR A 177 -15.50 -5.74 -0.11
C TYR A 177 -14.86 -4.37 0.16
N VAL A 178 -14.19 -3.80 -0.84
CA VAL A 178 -13.51 -2.51 -0.70
C VAL A 178 -14.47 -1.40 -0.32
N LYS A 179 -15.61 -1.31 -1.01
CA LYS A 179 -16.61 -0.25 -0.74
C LYS A 179 -17.30 -0.42 0.62
N ASP A 180 -17.54 -1.63 1.08
CA ASP A 180 -18.11 -1.87 2.41
C ASP A 180 -17.15 -1.41 3.50
N ILE A 181 -15.88 -1.81 3.44
CA ILE A 181 -14.87 -1.39 4.42
C ILE A 181 -14.66 0.12 4.38
N VAL A 182 -14.39 0.69 3.20
CA VAL A 182 -14.10 2.12 3.11
C VAL A 182 -15.30 2.98 3.54
N ARG A 183 -16.52 2.64 3.15
CA ARG A 183 -17.72 3.38 3.58
C ARG A 183 -17.97 3.30 5.08
N THR A 184 -17.70 2.14 5.69
CA THR A 184 -17.82 1.96 7.14
C THR A 184 -16.90 2.92 7.89
N TYR A 185 -15.69 3.15 7.38
CA TYR A 185 -14.64 3.92 8.06
C TYR A 185 -14.24 5.21 7.34
N ALA A 186 -15.04 5.71 6.38
CA ALA A 186 -14.70 6.86 5.52
C ALA A 186 -14.31 8.14 6.29
N ASN A 187 -14.88 8.33 7.48
CA ASN A 187 -14.62 9.50 8.33
C ASN A 187 -14.08 9.11 9.72
N ASP A 188 -13.52 7.91 9.85
CA ASP A 188 -12.96 7.45 11.11
C ASP A 188 -11.54 8.02 11.30
N ASP A 189 -11.38 8.87 12.28
CA ASP A 189 -10.12 9.55 12.62
C ASP A 189 -9.06 8.61 13.23
N ARG A 190 -9.46 7.40 13.63
CA ARG A 190 -8.53 6.35 14.09
C ARG A 190 -7.69 5.79 12.95
N ILE A 191 -8.11 5.92 11.69
CA ILE A 191 -7.39 5.45 10.51
C ILE A 191 -6.54 6.58 9.94
N LEU A 192 -5.25 6.32 9.75
CA LEU A 192 -4.32 7.28 9.16
C LEU A 192 -4.56 7.45 7.66
N MET A 193 -4.57 6.35 6.91
CA MET A 193 -4.68 6.33 5.46
C MET A 193 -5.02 4.93 4.93
N TRP A 194 -5.29 4.84 3.63
CA TRP A 194 -5.54 3.58 2.92
C TRP A 194 -4.39 3.26 1.96
N ASP A 195 -3.81 2.07 2.10
CA ASP A 195 -2.89 1.48 1.14
C ASP A 195 -3.66 0.47 0.28
N LEU A 196 -3.78 0.75 -1.00
CA LEU A 196 -4.71 0.02 -1.85
C LEU A 196 -4.14 -1.30 -2.34
N TYR A 197 -2.80 -1.41 -2.38
CA TYR A 197 -2.16 -2.59 -2.94
C TYR A 197 -0.70 -2.70 -2.48
N ASN A 198 -0.35 -3.83 -1.88
CA ASN A 198 1.03 -4.17 -1.58
C ASN A 198 1.73 -4.75 -2.82
N GLU A 199 2.84 -4.14 -3.21
CA GLU A 199 3.75 -4.58 -4.27
C GLU A 199 3.04 -5.08 -5.54
N PRO A 200 2.20 -4.25 -6.18
CA PRO A 200 1.47 -4.66 -7.37
C PRO A 200 2.42 -5.16 -8.45
N GLY A 201 2.12 -6.33 -9.01
CA GLY A 201 2.95 -7.01 -10.01
C GLY A 201 4.07 -7.87 -9.42
N ASN A 202 4.17 -8.05 -8.10
CA ASN A 202 5.03 -9.08 -7.52
C ASN A 202 4.60 -10.47 -8.03
N SER A 203 5.42 -11.48 -7.82
CA SER A 203 5.14 -12.86 -8.21
C SER A 203 4.76 -13.04 -9.70
N LYS A 204 5.24 -12.11 -10.57
CA LYS A 204 5.00 -12.10 -12.02
C LYS A 204 3.54 -11.80 -12.41
N HIS A 205 2.87 -10.95 -11.61
CA HIS A 205 1.49 -10.52 -11.85
C HIS A 205 1.36 -9.17 -12.58
N GLU A 206 2.42 -8.67 -13.22
CA GLU A 206 2.46 -7.33 -13.81
C GLU A 206 1.25 -7.02 -14.71
N GLU A 207 0.83 -7.98 -15.53
CA GLU A 207 -0.28 -7.79 -16.48
C GLU A 207 -1.65 -7.76 -15.79
N THR A 208 -1.83 -8.57 -14.74
CA THR A 208 -3.12 -8.69 -14.04
C THR A 208 -3.31 -7.63 -12.97
N SER A 209 -2.24 -7.21 -12.32
CA SER A 209 -2.29 -6.27 -11.20
C SER A 209 -2.68 -4.87 -11.61
N LEU A 210 -2.28 -4.40 -12.82
CA LEU A 210 -2.65 -3.06 -13.27
C LEU A 210 -4.17 -2.88 -13.40
N SER A 211 -4.87 -3.90 -13.88
CA SER A 211 -6.33 -3.86 -14.00
C SER A 211 -7.01 -3.75 -12.63
N LEU A 212 -6.60 -4.56 -11.65
CA LEU A 212 -7.14 -4.50 -10.29
C LEU A 212 -6.74 -3.18 -9.61
N LEU A 213 -5.49 -2.76 -9.72
CA LEU A 213 -4.97 -1.50 -9.18
C LEU A 213 -5.80 -0.30 -9.67
N THR A 214 -6.08 -0.24 -10.98
CA THR A 214 -6.93 0.82 -11.57
C THR A 214 -8.33 0.82 -10.98
N ASN A 215 -8.91 -0.35 -10.82
CA ASN A 215 -10.27 -0.49 -10.29
C ASN A 215 -10.34 -0.14 -8.80
N VAL A 216 -9.39 -0.59 -7.97
CA VAL A 216 -9.41 -0.30 -6.53
C VAL A 216 -9.27 1.19 -6.24
N PHE A 217 -8.40 1.90 -6.95
CA PHE A 217 -8.32 3.37 -6.84
C PHE A 217 -9.68 4.02 -7.12
N ARG A 218 -10.36 3.62 -8.20
CA ARG A 218 -11.69 4.14 -8.53
C ARG A 218 -12.71 3.81 -7.44
N TRP A 219 -12.77 2.56 -6.97
CA TRP A 219 -13.75 2.13 -5.96
C TRP A 219 -13.60 2.89 -4.64
N VAL A 220 -12.36 3.12 -4.21
CA VAL A 220 -12.08 3.89 -2.99
C VAL A 220 -12.42 5.37 -3.17
N ARG A 221 -12.03 5.98 -4.30
CA ARG A 221 -12.40 7.37 -4.62
C ARG A 221 -13.92 7.58 -4.66
N ASP A 222 -14.68 6.62 -5.19
CA ASP A 222 -16.16 6.67 -5.18
C ASP A 222 -16.74 6.75 -3.76
N CYS A 223 -16.04 6.21 -2.77
CA CYS A 223 -16.46 6.26 -1.36
C CYS A 223 -16.12 7.59 -0.68
N LYS A 224 -15.27 8.44 -1.29
CA LYS A 224 -14.86 9.77 -0.79
C LYS A 224 -14.34 9.74 0.66
N PRO A 225 -13.36 8.89 0.99
CA PRO A 225 -12.82 8.88 2.35
C PRO A 225 -12.14 10.21 2.69
N SER A 226 -12.18 10.57 3.98
CA SER A 226 -11.45 11.73 4.51
C SER A 226 -9.95 11.46 4.65
N GLN A 227 -9.54 10.20 4.59
CA GLN A 227 -8.15 9.77 4.65
C GLN A 227 -7.53 9.77 3.25
N PRO A 228 -6.23 10.08 3.11
CA PRO A 228 -5.52 9.94 1.84
C PRO A 228 -5.35 8.49 1.44
N ILE A 229 -5.16 8.25 0.13
CA ILE A 229 -4.95 6.93 -0.43
C ILE A 229 -3.61 6.82 -1.15
N THR A 230 -3.02 5.63 -1.10
CA THR A 230 -1.75 5.30 -1.76
C THR A 230 -1.72 3.85 -2.22
N ALA A 231 -0.69 3.49 -2.96
CA ALA A 231 -0.18 2.13 -3.13
C ALA A 231 1.34 2.19 -3.21
N GLY A 232 2.04 1.20 -2.67
CA GLY A 232 3.49 1.25 -2.56
C GLY A 232 4.21 1.06 -3.90
N VAL A 233 5.08 1.99 -4.25
CA VAL A 233 6.06 1.79 -5.33
C VAL A 233 7.16 0.88 -4.83
N TRP A 234 7.43 -0.17 -5.57
CA TRP A 234 8.50 -1.10 -5.26
C TRP A 234 9.25 -1.48 -6.53
N ASP A 235 10.46 -2.02 -6.42
CA ASP A 235 11.30 -2.42 -7.58
C ASP A 235 11.29 -1.34 -8.71
N TYR A 236 11.42 -0.07 -8.32
CA TYR A 236 11.32 1.09 -9.23
C TYR A 236 12.44 1.13 -10.29
N ASN A 237 13.50 0.34 -10.12
CA ASN A 237 14.56 0.18 -11.12
C ASN A 237 14.25 -0.87 -12.19
N SER A 238 13.19 -1.67 -12.01
CA SER A 238 12.82 -2.71 -12.96
C SER A 238 11.98 -2.15 -14.11
N PRO A 239 12.41 -2.27 -15.38
CA PRO A 239 11.59 -1.85 -16.52
C PRO A 239 10.21 -2.52 -16.57
N ARG A 240 10.07 -3.74 -16.04
CA ARG A 240 8.79 -4.47 -15.98
C ARG A 240 7.76 -3.81 -15.07
N LYS A 241 8.19 -3.02 -14.08
CA LYS A 241 7.32 -2.31 -13.15
C LYS A 241 6.97 -0.88 -13.58
N ASN A 242 7.58 -0.37 -14.64
CA ASN A 242 7.43 1.03 -15.04
C ASN A 242 5.97 1.47 -15.21
N VAL A 243 5.11 0.64 -15.81
CA VAL A 243 3.70 0.98 -16.02
C VAL A 243 2.93 1.01 -14.70
N LEU A 244 3.14 0.03 -13.83
CA LEU A 244 2.53 -0.03 -12.50
C LEU A 244 2.99 1.13 -11.62
N ASN A 245 4.31 1.35 -11.55
CA ASN A 245 4.89 2.44 -10.77
C ASN A 245 4.43 3.80 -11.27
N ALA A 246 4.38 4.02 -12.60
CA ALA A 246 3.85 5.26 -13.17
C ALA A 246 2.37 5.47 -12.80
N PHE A 247 1.56 4.40 -12.84
CA PHE A 247 0.17 4.49 -12.42
C PHE A 247 0.06 4.88 -10.94
N VAL A 248 0.78 4.19 -10.05
CA VAL A 248 0.78 4.47 -8.60
C VAL A 248 1.20 5.90 -8.32
N LEU A 249 2.33 6.35 -8.88
CA LEU A 249 2.86 7.70 -8.68
C LEU A 249 1.90 8.80 -9.16
N ASN A 250 1.11 8.53 -10.19
CA ASN A 250 0.16 9.49 -10.75
C ASN A 250 -1.21 9.51 -10.02
N HIS A 251 -1.56 8.44 -9.27
CA HIS A 251 -2.89 8.32 -8.67
C HIS A 251 -2.89 8.37 -7.14
N SER A 252 -1.76 8.13 -6.47
CA SER A 252 -1.63 8.21 -5.01
C SER A 252 -1.66 9.66 -4.51
N ASP A 253 -2.36 9.92 -3.41
CA ASP A 253 -2.36 11.24 -2.77
C ASP A 253 -1.00 11.54 -2.14
N ILE A 254 -0.46 10.58 -1.40
CA ILE A 254 0.87 10.56 -0.82
C ILE A 254 1.68 9.45 -1.50
N ILE A 255 2.97 9.66 -1.68
CA ILE A 255 3.84 8.65 -2.27
C ILE A 255 4.31 7.70 -1.18
N SER A 256 3.89 6.44 -1.26
CA SER A 256 4.48 5.36 -0.47
C SER A 256 5.43 4.52 -1.33
N TYR A 257 6.48 4.00 -0.70
CA TYR A 257 7.49 3.20 -1.42
C TYR A 257 8.17 2.20 -0.49
N HIS A 258 8.75 1.16 -1.08
CA HIS A 258 9.59 0.17 -0.40
C HIS A 258 11.04 0.37 -0.78
N ASN A 259 11.93 0.30 0.19
CA ASN A 259 13.37 0.37 -0.05
C ASN A 259 14.15 -0.36 1.03
N TYR A 260 14.80 -1.43 0.66
CA TYR A 260 15.63 -2.25 1.53
C TYR A 260 17.14 -2.08 1.28
N ASP A 261 17.52 -1.03 0.56
CA ASP A 261 18.91 -0.70 0.29
C ASP A 261 19.59 0.01 1.47
N ASN A 262 20.92 0.13 1.40
CA ASN A 262 21.70 0.92 2.35
C ASN A 262 21.37 2.43 2.28
N GLU A 263 21.91 3.19 3.22
CA GLU A 263 21.65 4.62 3.37
C GLU A 263 21.87 5.44 2.08
N GLU A 264 22.95 5.18 1.35
CA GLU A 264 23.30 5.92 0.13
C GLU A 264 22.23 5.76 -0.96
N ARG A 265 21.93 4.51 -1.33
CA ARG A 265 20.91 4.21 -2.35
C ARG A 265 19.51 4.61 -1.92
N HIS A 266 19.19 4.45 -0.64
CA HIS A 266 17.92 4.93 -0.09
C HIS A 266 17.81 6.45 -0.21
N GLY A 267 18.90 7.18 0.06
CA GLY A 267 18.96 8.63 -0.13
C GLY A 267 18.77 9.06 -1.59
N GLU A 268 19.30 8.30 -2.56
CA GLU A 268 19.06 8.53 -3.98
C GLU A 268 17.60 8.34 -4.37
N CYS A 269 16.96 7.29 -3.84
CA CYS A 269 15.52 7.04 -4.00
C CYS A 269 14.67 8.20 -3.47
N ILE A 270 14.95 8.67 -2.25
CA ILE A 270 14.24 9.81 -1.65
C ILE A 270 14.39 11.07 -2.54
N LYS A 271 15.61 11.38 -3.01
CA LYS A 271 15.85 12.53 -3.91
C LYS A 271 15.02 12.44 -5.17
N PHE A 272 14.95 11.26 -5.79
CA PHE A 272 14.16 11.03 -7.00
C PHE A 272 12.66 11.22 -6.73
N LEU A 273 12.12 10.61 -5.68
CA LEU A 273 10.69 10.68 -5.37
C LEU A 273 10.25 12.09 -4.95
N LYS A 274 11.11 12.86 -4.28
CA LYS A 274 10.83 14.26 -3.92
C LYS A 274 10.61 15.19 -5.11
N MET A 275 11.11 14.84 -6.30
CA MET A 275 10.84 15.62 -7.53
C MET A 275 9.36 15.60 -7.93
N LEU A 276 8.54 14.73 -7.34
CA LEU A 276 7.11 14.64 -7.58
C LEU A 276 6.27 15.61 -6.73
N ASN A 277 6.92 16.45 -5.90
CA ASN A 277 6.29 17.49 -5.05
C ASN A 277 5.18 16.93 -4.13
N ARG A 278 5.36 15.72 -3.59
CA ARG A 278 4.42 15.09 -2.65
C ARG A 278 5.15 14.56 -1.43
N PRO A 279 4.50 14.53 -0.26
CA PRO A 279 5.06 13.89 0.91
C PRO A 279 5.36 12.42 0.65
N LEU A 280 6.36 11.88 1.34
CA LEU A 280 6.85 10.52 1.18
C LEU A 280 6.65 9.71 2.47
N ILE A 281 6.28 8.46 2.31
CA ILE A 281 6.32 7.44 3.37
C ILE A 281 7.03 6.20 2.83
N CYS A 282 8.13 5.79 3.46
CA CYS A 282 8.71 4.48 3.23
C CYS A 282 7.89 3.45 4.01
N THR A 283 7.10 2.65 3.33
CA THR A 283 6.18 1.68 3.94
C THR A 283 6.81 0.32 4.19
N GLU A 284 8.01 0.09 3.65
CA GLU A 284 8.85 -1.06 3.99
C GLU A 284 10.33 -0.69 3.87
N TYR A 285 11.06 -0.93 4.93
CA TYR A 285 12.51 -0.89 5.01
C TYR A 285 12.96 -1.85 6.12
N MET A 286 14.21 -1.92 6.40
CA MET A 286 14.82 -2.76 7.42
C MET A 286 15.11 -4.17 6.91
N ALA A 287 16.33 -4.33 6.42
CA ALA A 287 16.93 -5.61 6.07
C ALA A 287 18.40 -5.55 6.48
N ARG A 288 18.72 -6.09 7.67
CA ARG A 288 20.03 -5.87 8.29
C ARG A 288 21.20 -6.36 7.43
N ARG A 289 21.02 -7.43 6.66
CA ARG A 289 22.05 -7.96 5.75
C ARG A 289 22.32 -7.04 4.56
N ASN A 290 21.34 -6.24 4.16
CA ASN A 290 21.48 -5.26 3.07
C ASN A 290 22.01 -3.91 3.57
N ASP A 291 22.39 -3.83 4.84
CA ASP A 291 22.76 -2.60 5.53
C ASP A 291 21.63 -1.54 5.57
N SER A 292 20.39 -1.96 5.41
CA SER A 292 19.20 -1.19 5.72
C SER A 292 18.86 -1.40 7.20
N ARG A 293 19.27 -0.46 8.06
CA ARG A 293 19.21 -0.60 9.52
C ARG A 293 18.61 0.62 10.17
N PHE A 294 18.12 0.47 11.40
CA PHE A 294 17.61 1.60 12.20
C PHE A 294 18.68 2.68 12.42
N CYS A 295 19.95 2.30 12.61
CA CYS A 295 21.01 3.25 12.93
C CYS A 295 21.44 4.14 11.75
N ASN A 296 21.15 3.75 10.50
CA ASN A 296 21.52 4.51 9.30
C ASN A 296 20.30 5.07 8.54
N VAL A 297 19.37 4.23 8.09
CA VAL A 297 18.26 4.72 7.23
C VAL A 297 17.17 5.46 8.01
N LEU A 298 16.94 5.15 9.29
CA LEU A 298 15.91 5.83 10.08
C LEU A 298 16.27 7.31 10.35
N PRO A 299 17.51 7.67 10.75
CA PRO A 299 17.94 9.07 10.86
C PRO A 299 17.88 9.82 9.53
N LEU A 300 18.22 9.16 8.41
CA LEU A 300 18.09 9.71 7.06
C LEU A 300 16.64 10.10 6.77
N MET A 301 15.70 9.16 6.94
CA MET A 301 14.28 9.42 6.70
C MET A 301 13.73 10.53 7.59
N LYS A 302 14.12 10.56 8.87
CA LYS A 302 13.71 11.64 9.79
C LYS A 302 14.23 13.00 9.30
N LYS A 303 15.51 13.10 8.94
CA LYS A 303 16.13 14.31 8.38
C LYS A 303 15.40 14.79 7.13
N GLU A 304 15.04 13.85 6.26
CA GLU A 304 14.36 14.12 5.00
C GLU A 304 12.85 14.29 5.15
N LYS A 305 12.29 14.23 6.37
CA LYS A 305 10.85 14.30 6.66
C LYS A 305 10.04 13.25 5.93
N VAL A 306 10.57 12.05 5.80
CA VAL A 306 9.92 10.88 5.22
C VAL A 306 9.34 10.02 6.34
N GLY A 307 8.09 9.61 6.24
CA GLY A 307 7.51 8.63 7.17
C GLY A 307 8.24 7.29 7.06
N ALA A 308 8.41 6.56 8.16
CA ALA A 308 9.25 5.37 8.23
C ALA A 308 8.48 4.21 8.88
N ILE A 309 8.11 3.21 8.08
CA ILE A 309 7.40 2.01 8.53
C ILE A 309 8.26 0.79 8.16
N ASN A 310 8.89 0.18 9.17
CA ASN A 310 9.76 -0.98 8.91
C ASN A 310 8.96 -2.26 8.67
N TRP A 311 9.54 -3.20 7.95
CA TRP A 311 9.04 -4.56 7.87
C TRP A 311 9.46 -5.33 9.12
N GLY A 312 8.50 -6.10 9.71
CA GLY A 312 8.71 -6.87 10.93
C GLY A 312 8.65 -6.03 12.22
N PHE A 313 8.13 -6.65 13.26
CA PHE A 313 8.05 -6.03 14.59
C PHE A 313 8.30 -7.07 15.68
N VAL A 314 7.49 -8.10 15.75
CA VAL A 314 7.55 -9.13 16.77
C VAL A 314 7.89 -10.49 16.18
N ALA A 315 8.81 -11.21 16.79
CA ALA A 315 9.08 -12.58 16.43
C ALA A 315 7.82 -13.43 16.66
N GLY A 316 7.31 -14.06 15.60
CA GLY A 316 6.07 -14.79 15.63
C GLY A 316 5.96 -15.78 14.47
N LYS A 317 4.73 -16.23 14.17
CA LYS A 317 4.46 -17.23 13.13
C LYS A 317 4.88 -16.81 11.73
N THR A 318 5.04 -15.51 11.45
CA THR A 318 5.54 -15.01 10.16
C THR A 318 7.00 -15.29 9.94
N ASN A 319 7.78 -15.56 10.99
CA ASN A 319 9.21 -15.86 10.89
C ASN A 319 10.03 -14.73 10.25
N THR A 320 9.68 -13.48 10.47
CA THR A 320 10.35 -12.30 9.90
C THR A 320 11.75 -12.04 10.46
N ILE A 321 12.15 -12.78 11.51
CA ILE A 321 13.54 -12.81 11.97
C ILE A 321 14.48 -13.46 10.94
N PHE A 322 13.97 -14.36 10.08
CA PHE A 322 14.75 -15.01 9.03
C PHE A 322 14.79 -14.15 7.76
N ALA A 323 15.82 -14.35 6.93
CA ALA A 323 15.94 -13.69 5.65
C ALA A 323 14.99 -14.31 4.60
N TRP A 324 14.51 -13.51 3.67
CA TRP A 324 13.63 -13.99 2.59
C TRP A 324 14.31 -14.83 1.52
N ASP A 325 15.63 -14.73 1.42
CA ASP A 325 16.49 -15.38 0.40
C ASP A 325 17.27 -16.56 0.96
N GLU A 326 17.07 -16.92 2.23
CA GLU A 326 17.77 -18.00 2.90
C GLU A 326 16.82 -18.79 3.82
N VAL A 327 16.93 -20.11 3.77
CA VAL A 327 16.20 -21.00 4.66
C VAL A 327 17.17 -21.58 5.68
N ILE A 328 16.81 -21.51 6.97
CA ILE A 328 17.54 -22.20 8.06
C ILE A 328 16.76 -23.46 8.44
N PRO A 329 17.06 -24.65 7.86
CA PRO A 329 16.21 -25.84 8.02
C PRO A 329 16.05 -26.34 9.45
N SER A 330 17.03 -26.06 10.35
CA SER A 330 16.92 -26.36 11.76
C SER A 330 15.86 -25.53 12.47
N GLY A 331 15.50 -24.35 11.92
CA GLY A 331 14.63 -23.38 12.59
C GLY A 331 15.29 -22.68 13.79
N GLU A 332 16.61 -22.86 13.96
CA GLU A 332 17.36 -22.15 14.99
C GLU A 332 17.33 -20.64 14.72
N GLU A 333 17.23 -19.86 15.79
CA GLU A 333 17.27 -18.41 15.74
C GLU A 333 18.56 -17.92 15.06
N PRO A 334 18.49 -17.03 14.05
CA PRO A 334 19.68 -16.51 13.39
C PRO A 334 20.45 -15.57 14.32
N GLU A 335 21.79 -15.55 14.20
CA GLU A 335 22.65 -14.62 14.95
C GLU A 335 22.26 -13.14 14.72
N LEU A 336 21.80 -12.83 13.52
CA LEU A 336 21.32 -11.51 13.13
C LEU A 336 19.90 -11.61 12.61
N TRP A 337 18.96 -11.09 13.38
CA TRP A 337 17.57 -10.98 12.93
C TRP A 337 17.49 -10.10 11.69
N PHE A 338 16.74 -10.57 10.69
CA PHE A 338 16.72 -9.88 9.40
C PHE A 338 15.88 -8.60 9.44
N HIS A 339 14.68 -8.66 9.99
CA HIS A 339 13.75 -7.54 10.05
C HIS A 339 13.35 -7.11 11.47
N ASP A 340 12.94 -8.04 12.33
CA ASP A 340 12.25 -7.73 13.59
C ASP A 340 13.07 -6.91 14.60
N ILE A 341 12.36 -6.33 15.59
CA ILE A 341 12.93 -5.46 16.65
C ILE A 341 13.15 -6.25 17.93
#